data_ce200b2d072ba5038e2b1b4fa5857707
#
_entry.id   ce200b2d072ba5038e2b1b4fa5857707
#
_cell.length_a   1.000
_cell.length_b   1.000
_cell.length_c   1.000
_cell.angle_alpha   90.00
_cell.angle_beta   90.00
_cell.angle_gamma   90.00
#
_symmetry.space_group_name_H-M   'P 1'
#
loop_
_entity.id
_entity.type
_entity.pdbx_description
1 polymer ?
#
loop_
_entity_poly.entity_id
_entity_poly.type
_entity_poly.pdbx_seq_one_letter_code
_entity_poly.pdbx_strand_id
1 'polypeptide(L)'
;MDMTNIRARLIVVLVVLCGFLALAGAPSATAATPSGSLWFDGTALTVQNGRFVDGQGREVVLRGYNVSGETKLEENSGLPFASVADAKKSATALRALGGGNAVRFLLSWAHAEPVQGQVDTTYLAAATAQMQALLDAGIRVFPDFHQDLYSRYLFNSGSWYTGDGAPKWAVELGDYPTEYCGICFTWGQNITQNAAVQDGQYDFWHNNHGLQDAFLATAQTTMTYLAQHLTSDEFAGVAGFDPYNEPYAGSYDSGETSRTWEQNRLWPFYQKFRAGMDAAGWSGKPALVEPNLFWNGNVSKEEGGLLDAGTLGSRYVFNTHFYDQKAISGILMWGNASDGQYSTDFGTIRDRASAAGTTAIVSEFGHPLSGTTSGKAPTVDKAMYQALDSRLSGAKWWSTPASSGPVLSGTQWQWDIYSGRHHELMNDNPDKVLTSGDAWNDEDMSAVNMTDSGTVTLRQDARLLDRIYPSATSGATLAFTYEDRSRDGSTTLTWNPVPSSLPNVAALVGSGQYAVQVWRSSSTTAPTELHLPASFATASTTVVSDLGTAYAPPSYTSSTPVGVAAEMGGTGSRRLLLTDSDSGVLHFALVTNGATSPSSTVLNAAKAELAAWVAAKF
;
A
#
# COMPACT_ATOMS: atom_id res chain seq x y z
N MET A 1 -33.03 24.44 24.32
CA MET A 1 -31.65 24.88 24.59
C MET A 1 -30.83 24.13 23.60
N ASP A 2 -30.41 24.83 22.59
CA ASP A 2 -29.87 24.30 21.34
C ASP A 2 -28.45 23.76 21.52
N MET A 3 -28.26 22.47 21.32
CA MET A 3 -26.96 21.79 21.49
C MET A 3 -25.93 22.15 20.41
N THR A 4 -26.34 22.82 19.35
CA THR A 4 -25.50 23.33 18.26
C THR A 4 -24.53 24.43 18.71
N ASN A 5 -24.83 25.15 19.78
CA ASN A 5 -23.99 26.25 20.27
C ASN A 5 -22.86 25.83 21.23
N ILE A 6 -22.76 24.56 21.64
CA ILE A 6 -21.73 24.11 22.57
C ILE A 6 -20.48 23.61 21.82
N ARG A 7 -20.65 23.04 20.62
CA ARG A 7 -19.53 22.55 19.81
C ARG A 7 -18.73 23.67 19.14
N ALA A 8 -19.40 24.74 18.70
CA ALA A 8 -18.74 25.91 18.12
C ALA A 8 -17.89 26.74 19.11
N ARG A 9 -18.11 26.59 20.43
CA ARG A 9 -17.35 27.34 21.44
C ARG A 9 -16.11 26.65 21.98
N LEU A 10 -15.93 25.33 21.76
CA LEU A 10 -14.71 24.62 22.15
C LEU A 10 -13.60 24.71 21.08
N ILE A 11 -13.94 24.97 19.83
CA ILE A 11 -12.96 25.09 18.73
C ILE A 11 -12.30 26.46 18.70
N VAL A 12 -12.91 27.50 19.26
CA VAL A 12 -12.40 28.88 19.18
C VAL A 12 -11.38 29.23 20.27
N VAL A 13 -11.17 28.42 21.31
CA VAL A 13 -10.27 28.78 22.45
C VAL A 13 -8.87 28.16 22.33
N LEU A 14 -8.58 27.30 21.35
CA LEU A 14 -7.24 26.67 21.20
C LEU A 14 -6.39 27.22 20.04
N VAL A 15 -6.82 28.25 19.31
CA VAL A 15 -6.14 28.73 18.08
C VAL A 15 -5.27 29.98 18.31
N VAL A 16 -5.03 30.44 19.51
CA VAL A 16 -4.33 31.72 19.73
C VAL A 16 -2.97 31.59 20.44
N LEU A 17 -2.26 30.52 20.37
CA LEU A 17 -0.84 30.50 20.81
C LEU A 17 -0.01 29.43 20.08
N CYS A 18 0.33 29.66 18.81
CA CYS A 18 1.55 29.11 18.22
C CYS A 18 2.09 30.05 17.16
N GLY A 19 3.22 30.65 17.49
CA GLY A 19 3.91 31.63 16.68
C GLY A 19 4.54 31.00 15.42
N PHE A 20 4.72 31.88 14.44
CA PHE A 20 5.36 31.63 13.16
C PHE A 20 6.70 30.88 13.27
N LEU A 21 6.75 29.66 12.78
CA LEU A 21 7.97 29.04 12.31
C LEU A 21 7.83 28.87 10.79
N ALA A 22 8.70 29.56 10.06
CA ALA A 22 8.75 29.51 8.62
C ALA A 22 8.98 28.05 8.15
N LEU A 23 7.99 27.47 7.51
CA LEU A 23 8.15 26.26 6.73
C LEU A 23 9.09 26.58 5.55
N ALA A 24 10.30 26.06 5.58
CA ALA A 24 11.14 26.00 4.39
C ALA A 24 10.38 25.13 3.37
N GLY A 25 9.91 25.73 2.29
CA GLY A 25 9.14 25.05 1.26
C GLY A 25 9.90 23.84 0.73
N ALA A 26 9.19 22.71 0.62
CA ALA A 26 9.70 21.56 -0.09
C ALA A 26 9.98 21.96 -1.56
N PRO A 27 11.04 21.45 -2.18
CA PRO A 27 11.33 21.78 -3.57
C PRO A 27 10.20 21.25 -4.47
N SER A 28 9.64 22.14 -5.29
CA SER A 28 8.70 21.77 -6.33
C SER A 28 9.46 20.96 -7.39
N ALA A 29 9.16 19.67 -7.50
CA ALA A 29 9.70 18.84 -8.57
C ALA A 29 8.72 18.90 -9.77
N THR A 30 9.18 19.38 -10.91
CA THR A 30 8.46 19.23 -12.17
C THR A 30 8.67 17.80 -12.66
N ALA A 31 7.57 17.06 -12.81
CA ALA A 31 7.60 15.70 -13.33
C ALA A 31 8.09 15.68 -14.79
N ALA A 32 9.16 14.92 -15.06
CA ALA A 32 9.63 14.70 -16.42
C ALA A 32 8.74 13.68 -17.14
N THR A 33 8.51 13.88 -18.43
CA THR A 33 7.69 12.99 -19.26
C THR A 33 8.38 11.61 -19.42
N PRO A 34 7.71 10.49 -19.14
CA PRO A 34 8.31 9.16 -19.24
C PRO A 34 8.57 8.75 -20.68
N SER A 35 9.70 8.15 -20.96
CA SER A 35 9.96 7.37 -22.18
C SER A 35 10.21 5.91 -21.76
N GLY A 36 9.24 5.12 -22.02
CA GLY A 36 9.20 3.74 -22.45
C GLY A 36 10.09 2.65 -21.82
N SER A 37 10.41 2.60 -20.52
CA SER A 37 10.83 1.35 -19.90
C SER A 37 9.88 0.95 -18.77
N LEU A 38 9.29 -0.22 -18.89
CA LEU A 38 8.42 -0.81 -17.87
C LEU A 38 9.22 -1.04 -16.57
N TRP A 39 8.61 -0.79 -15.41
CA TRP A 39 9.19 -1.14 -14.11
C TRP A 39 9.11 -2.64 -13.81
N PHE A 40 8.39 -3.37 -14.59
CA PHE A 40 8.35 -4.82 -14.55
C PHE A 40 8.84 -5.39 -15.90
N ASP A 41 9.21 -6.64 -15.89
CA ASP A 41 9.81 -7.34 -17.03
C ASP A 41 8.81 -7.70 -18.15
N GLY A 42 7.58 -7.19 -18.11
CA GLY A 42 6.50 -7.52 -19.04
C GLY A 42 5.83 -8.86 -18.75
N THR A 43 6.16 -9.54 -17.64
CA THR A 43 5.60 -10.84 -17.31
C THR A 43 4.60 -10.78 -16.14
N ALA A 44 3.69 -11.75 -16.10
CA ALA A 44 2.71 -11.87 -15.04
C ALA A 44 3.39 -12.30 -13.73
N LEU A 45 2.88 -11.79 -12.61
CA LEU A 45 3.23 -12.29 -11.29
C LEU A 45 2.48 -13.60 -10.98
N THR A 46 3.17 -14.52 -10.35
CA THR A 46 2.61 -15.72 -9.73
C THR A 46 2.98 -15.76 -8.25
N VAL A 47 2.29 -16.58 -7.46
CA VAL A 47 2.67 -16.85 -6.07
C VAL A 47 3.37 -18.21 -6.01
N GLN A 48 4.62 -18.24 -5.57
CA GLN A 48 5.41 -19.44 -5.44
C GLN A 48 6.20 -19.41 -4.12
N ASN A 49 6.14 -20.49 -3.36
CA ASN A 49 6.88 -20.63 -2.09
C ASN A 49 6.72 -19.43 -1.13
N GLY A 50 5.49 -18.90 -1.02
CA GLY A 50 5.19 -17.77 -0.15
C GLY A 50 5.74 -16.42 -0.64
N ARG A 51 5.97 -16.25 -1.94
CA ARG A 51 6.48 -15.03 -2.56
C ARG A 51 5.74 -14.70 -3.84
N PHE A 52 5.65 -13.42 -4.18
CA PHE A 52 5.39 -13.03 -5.57
C PHE A 52 6.63 -13.33 -6.40
N VAL A 53 6.44 -13.94 -7.55
CA VAL A 53 7.52 -14.31 -8.47
C VAL A 53 7.16 -13.86 -9.88
N ASP A 54 8.10 -13.18 -10.56
CA ASP A 54 7.96 -12.76 -11.95
C ASP A 54 8.28 -13.92 -12.94
N GLY A 55 8.10 -13.67 -14.24
CA GLY A 55 8.38 -14.66 -15.26
C GLY A 55 9.85 -15.00 -15.44
N GLN A 56 10.75 -14.25 -14.84
CA GLN A 56 12.17 -14.54 -14.80
C GLN A 56 12.58 -15.36 -13.57
N GLY A 57 11.62 -15.70 -12.70
CA GLY A 57 11.84 -16.49 -11.48
C GLY A 57 12.43 -15.68 -10.33
N ARG A 58 12.28 -14.35 -10.34
CA ARG A 58 12.74 -13.46 -9.27
C ARG A 58 11.61 -13.23 -8.25
N GLU A 59 11.95 -13.14 -6.97
CA GLU A 59 11.05 -12.62 -5.95
C GLU A 59 10.76 -11.14 -6.22
N VAL A 60 9.49 -10.72 -6.15
CA VAL A 60 9.06 -9.33 -6.35
C VAL A 60 8.40 -8.81 -5.08
N VAL A 61 8.78 -7.60 -4.67
CA VAL A 61 8.11 -6.84 -3.62
C VAL A 61 7.33 -5.72 -4.26
N LEU A 62 6.01 -5.68 -3.98
CA LEU A 62 5.13 -4.60 -4.41
C LEU A 62 5.17 -3.47 -3.39
N ARG A 63 5.45 -2.26 -3.85
CA ARG A 63 5.40 -1.03 -3.06
C ARG A 63 4.64 0.02 -3.83
N GLY A 64 3.80 0.77 -3.15
CA GLY A 64 3.09 1.86 -3.79
C GLY A 64 1.92 2.40 -2.97
N TYR A 65 0.83 2.67 -3.65
CA TYR A 65 -0.27 3.44 -3.09
C TYR A 65 -1.61 2.92 -3.55
N ASN A 66 -2.65 3.25 -2.78
CA ASN A 66 -4.03 3.17 -3.24
C ASN A 66 -4.32 4.38 -4.15
N VAL A 67 -5.04 4.17 -5.23
CA VAL A 67 -5.57 5.19 -6.13
C VAL A 67 -7.05 4.93 -6.34
N SER A 68 -7.91 5.86 -6.00
CA SER A 68 -7.72 6.84 -4.94
C SER A 68 -9.06 6.97 -4.20
N GLY A 69 -9.08 7.67 -3.06
CA GLY A 69 -10.30 7.98 -2.30
C GLY A 69 -11.35 8.75 -3.08
N GLU A 70 -11.00 9.37 -4.20
CA GLU A 70 -11.95 10.01 -5.13
C GLU A 70 -12.96 9.04 -5.74
N THR A 71 -12.66 7.74 -5.79
CA THR A 71 -13.61 6.69 -6.17
C THR A 71 -14.86 6.69 -5.29
N LYS A 72 -14.74 7.17 -4.05
CA LYS A 72 -15.84 7.28 -3.09
C LYS A 72 -16.79 8.45 -3.40
N LEU A 73 -16.40 9.36 -4.30
CA LEU A 73 -17.12 10.58 -4.64
C LEU A 73 -17.87 10.42 -5.98
N GLU A 74 -19.09 10.96 -6.04
CA GLU A 74 -19.89 10.95 -7.26
C GLU A 74 -19.34 11.90 -8.34
N GLU A 75 -18.58 12.92 -7.94
CA GLU A 75 -18.00 13.89 -8.88
C GLU A 75 -17.19 13.26 -10.01
N ASN A 76 -16.48 12.16 -9.71
CA ASN A 76 -15.70 11.39 -10.68
C ASN A 76 -16.41 10.13 -11.18
N SER A 77 -17.72 10.02 -10.94
CA SER A 77 -18.51 8.85 -11.34
C SER A 77 -17.93 7.53 -10.79
N GLY A 78 -17.44 7.56 -9.55
CA GLY A 78 -16.84 6.39 -8.90
C GLY A 78 -15.50 5.95 -9.50
N LEU A 79 -14.76 6.87 -10.15
CA LEU A 79 -13.45 6.61 -10.76
C LEU A 79 -12.33 7.25 -9.91
N PRO A 80 -11.15 6.63 -9.83
CA PRO A 80 -9.99 7.17 -9.12
C PRO A 80 -9.50 8.52 -9.62
N PHE A 81 -9.69 8.83 -10.87
CA PHE A 81 -9.22 10.07 -11.51
C PHE A 81 -10.33 10.72 -12.31
N ALA A 82 -10.35 12.04 -12.36
CA ALA A 82 -11.31 12.80 -13.14
C ALA A 82 -11.20 12.55 -14.66
N SER A 83 -10.02 12.10 -15.13
CA SER A 83 -9.78 11.78 -16.53
C SER A 83 -8.58 10.83 -16.71
N VAL A 84 -8.48 10.22 -17.88
CA VAL A 84 -7.29 9.46 -18.31
C VAL A 84 -6.03 10.35 -18.33
N ALA A 85 -6.18 11.64 -18.63
CA ALA A 85 -5.06 12.58 -18.61
C ALA A 85 -4.54 12.79 -17.19
N ASP A 86 -5.41 12.85 -16.18
CA ASP A 86 -5.02 12.93 -14.77
C ASP A 86 -4.41 11.61 -14.28
N ALA A 87 -4.95 10.46 -14.68
CA ALA A 87 -4.34 9.17 -14.43
C ALA A 87 -2.88 9.10 -14.96
N LYS A 88 -2.62 9.60 -16.17
CA LYS A 88 -1.26 9.68 -16.74
C LYS A 88 -0.34 10.61 -15.98
N LYS A 89 -0.84 11.76 -15.49
CA LYS A 89 -0.06 12.68 -14.64
C LYS A 89 0.28 12.03 -13.31
N SER A 90 -0.69 11.41 -12.66
CA SER A 90 -0.50 10.68 -11.40
C SER A 90 0.48 9.52 -11.57
N ALA A 91 0.38 8.72 -12.63
CA ALA A 91 1.32 7.65 -12.93
C ALA A 91 2.76 8.16 -13.09
N THR A 92 2.93 9.27 -13.81
CA THR A 92 4.23 9.93 -14.01
C THR A 92 4.82 10.41 -12.68
N ALA A 93 4.00 11.09 -11.87
CA ALA A 93 4.41 11.61 -10.58
C ALA A 93 4.71 10.49 -9.57
N LEU A 94 3.91 9.44 -9.55
CA LEU A 94 4.12 8.28 -8.68
C LEU A 94 5.49 7.63 -8.95
N ARG A 95 5.85 7.45 -10.21
CA ARG A 95 7.19 6.96 -10.58
C ARG A 95 8.32 7.90 -10.18
N ALA A 96 8.11 9.20 -10.37
CA ALA A 96 9.16 10.20 -10.15
C ALA A 96 9.38 10.54 -8.68
N LEU A 97 8.32 10.56 -7.89
CA LEU A 97 8.30 11.09 -6.52
C LEU A 97 8.00 10.03 -5.46
N GLY A 98 7.14 9.07 -5.76
CA GLY A 98 6.67 8.07 -4.80
C GLY A 98 7.43 6.75 -4.84
N GLY A 99 8.25 6.52 -5.88
CA GLY A 99 9.06 5.30 -6.00
C GLY A 99 8.28 3.99 -6.10
N GLY A 100 6.94 4.03 -6.20
CA GLY A 100 6.10 2.84 -6.22
C GLY A 100 6.12 2.08 -7.54
N ASN A 101 6.08 0.74 -7.47
CA ASN A 101 5.96 -0.16 -8.61
C ASN A 101 4.58 -0.80 -8.74
N ALA A 102 3.67 -0.49 -7.82
CA ALA A 102 2.31 -1.04 -7.80
C ALA A 102 1.29 -0.03 -7.29
N VAL A 103 0.04 -0.19 -7.69
CA VAL A 103 -1.11 0.51 -7.14
C VAL A 103 -2.28 -0.45 -6.89
N ARG A 104 -3.02 -0.20 -5.83
CA ARG A 104 -4.37 -0.72 -5.63
C ARG A 104 -5.35 0.25 -6.26
N PHE A 105 -6.12 -0.22 -7.23
CA PHE A 105 -7.02 0.59 -8.05
C PHE A 105 -8.46 0.35 -7.61
N LEU A 106 -9.07 1.37 -7.04
CA LEU A 106 -10.41 1.26 -6.49
C LEU A 106 -11.47 1.23 -7.59
N LEU A 107 -12.44 0.34 -7.44
CA LEU A 107 -13.63 0.20 -8.27
C LEU A 107 -14.88 0.31 -7.40
N SER A 108 -15.93 0.91 -7.93
CA SER A 108 -17.22 1.06 -7.25
C SER A 108 -18.25 0.07 -7.79
N TRP A 109 -18.86 -0.76 -6.91
CA TRP A 109 -19.98 -1.61 -7.31
C TRP A 109 -21.20 -0.77 -7.73
N ALA A 110 -21.48 0.33 -7.00
CA ALA A 110 -22.59 1.23 -7.34
C ALA A 110 -22.52 1.77 -8.77
N HIS A 111 -21.30 2.06 -9.26
CA HIS A 111 -21.11 2.56 -10.62
C HIS A 111 -20.92 1.45 -11.65
N ALA A 112 -20.42 0.29 -11.25
CA ALA A 112 -20.33 -0.87 -12.13
C ALA A 112 -21.71 -1.47 -12.45
N GLU A 113 -22.68 -1.41 -11.50
CA GLU A 113 -24.03 -1.94 -11.66
C GLU A 113 -25.08 -0.96 -11.09
N PRO A 114 -25.25 0.22 -11.69
CA PRO A 114 -26.19 1.24 -11.19
C PRO A 114 -27.66 0.81 -11.27
N VAL A 115 -27.98 -0.14 -12.13
CA VAL A 115 -29.28 -0.77 -12.29
C VAL A 115 -29.13 -2.27 -12.15
N GLN A 116 -29.94 -2.90 -11.32
CA GLN A 116 -29.88 -4.33 -11.02
C GLN A 116 -29.82 -5.19 -12.30
N GLY A 117 -28.83 -6.05 -12.40
CA GLY A 117 -28.61 -6.93 -13.55
C GLY A 117 -28.05 -6.25 -14.79
N GLN A 118 -27.66 -4.96 -14.73
CA GLN A 118 -27.15 -4.19 -15.87
C GLN A 118 -25.80 -3.58 -15.53
N VAL A 119 -24.74 -4.25 -15.97
CA VAL A 119 -23.38 -3.71 -15.81
C VAL A 119 -23.14 -2.54 -16.76
N ASP A 120 -22.66 -1.42 -16.24
CA ASP A 120 -22.33 -0.22 -17.03
C ASP A 120 -20.96 -0.40 -17.72
N THR A 121 -21.02 -0.72 -19.00
CA THR A 121 -19.81 -0.86 -19.84
C THR A 121 -19.12 0.49 -20.09
N THR A 122 -19.80 1.61 -19.91
CA THR A 122 -19.18 2.95 -20.03
C THR A 122 -18.26 3.20 -18.84
N TYR A 123 -18.73 2.87 -17.63
CA TYR A 123 -17.91 2.91 -16.42
C TYR A 123 -16.69 1.97 -16.56
N LEU A 124 -16.92 0.72 -16.98
CA LEU A 124 -15.82 -0.24 -17.15
C LEU A 124 -14.79 0.21 -18.19
N ALA A 125 -15.24 0.84 -19.29
CA ALA A 125 -14.33 1.38 -20.31
C ALA A 125 -13.46 2.51 -19.75
N ALA A 126 -14.05 3.41 -18.98
CA ALA A 126 -13.34 4.53 -18.34
C ALA A 126 -12.34 4.02 -17.28
N ALA A 127 -12.74 3.11 -16.42
CA ALA A 127 -11.86 2.47 -15.43
C ALA A 127 -10.70 1.75 -16.11
N THR A 128 -10.97 0.96 -17.16
CA THR A 128 -9.93 0.26 -17.94
C THR A 128 -8.93 1.24 -18.53
N ALA A 129 -9.38 2.35 -19.12
CA ALA A 129 -8.49 3.35 -19.71
C ALA A 129 -7.60 4.05 -18.67
N GLN A 130 -8.09 4.25 -17.44
CA GLN A 130 -7.28 4.76 -16.32
C GLN A 130 -6.27 3.71 -15.83
N MET A 131 -6.66 2.43 -15.74
CA MET A 131 -5.74 1.34 -15.44
C MET A 131 -4.64 1.21 -16.50
N GLN A 132 -4.98 1.30 -17.79
CA GLN A 132 -4.01 1.30 -18.90
C GLN A 132 -2.97 2.42 -18.75
N ALA A 133 -3.39 3.62 -18.33
CA ALA A 133 -2.47 4.73 -18.12
C ALA A 133 -1.40 4.43 -17.04
N LEU A 134 -1.75 3.67 -16.02
CA LEU A 134 -0.82 3.21 -14.97
C LEU A 134 0.08 2.06 -15.48
N LEU A 135 -0.51 1.09 -16.16
CA LEU A 135 0.20 -0.06 -16.73
C LEU A 135 1.21 0.38 -17.81
N ASP A 136 0.83 1.31 -18.68
CA ASP A 136 1.72 1.92 -19.70
C ASP A 136 2.91 2.66 -19.07
N ALA A 137 2.71 3.22 -17.87
CA ALA A 137 3.80 3.79 -17.10
C ALA A 137 4.68 2.73 -16.42
N GLY A 138 4.38 1.44 -16.57
CA GLY A 138 5.11 0.33 -15.97
C GLY A 138 4.79 0.10 -14.50
N ILE A 139 3.65 0.56 -14.03
CA ILE A 139 3.16 0.35 -12.67
C ILE A 139 2.20 -0.84 -12.69
N ARG A 140 2.43 -1.82 -11.82
CA ARG A 140 1.49 -2.95 -11.66
C ARG A 140 0.21 -2.47 -11.00
N VAL A 141 -0.90 -3.06 -11.39
CA VAL A 141 -2.23 -2.71 -10.87
C VAL A 141 -2.89 -3.95 -10.28
N PHE A 142 -3.55 -3.81 -9.15
CA PHE A 142 -4.53 -4.78 -8.68
C PHE A 142 -5.84 -4.06 -8.35
N PRO A 143 -6.92 -4.37 -9.07
CA PRO A 143 -8.23 -3.79 -8.82
C PRO A 143 -8.78 -4.24 -7.47
N ASP A 144 -9.58 -3.38 -6.86
CA ASP A 144 -10.29 -3.59 -5.62
C ASP A 144 -11.74 -3.15 -5.78
N PHE A 145 -12.71 -3.99 -5.41
CA PHE A 145 -14.07 -3.51 -5.19
C PHE A 145 -14.17 -2.89 -3.81
N HIS A 146 -14.10 -1.56 -3.81
CA HIS A 146 -14.08 -0.77 -2.59
C HIS A 146 -15.48 -0.58 -2.02
N GLN A 147 -15.57 -0.67 -0.72
CA GLN A 147 -16.74 -0.29 0.07
C GLN A 147 -16.29 0.24 1.44
N ASP A 148 -17.05 1.23 1.91
CA ASP A 148 -17.00 1.67 3.29
C ASP A 148 -18.43 1.86 3.79
N LEU A 149 -18.72 1.31 4.97
CA LEU A 149 -20.03 1.37 5.58
C LEU A 149 -21.17 0.87 4.67
N TYR A 150 -20.85 -0.12 3.81
CA TYR A 150 -21.75 -0.79 2.88
C TYR A 150 -22.22 0.07 1.71
N SER A 151 -22.79 1.26 1.94
CA SER A 151 -23.35 2.11 0.90
C SER A 151 -23.63 3.54 1.37
N ARG A 152 -23.42 4.53 0.49
CA ARG A 152 -23.85 5.90 0.72
C ARG A 152 -25.38 6.05 0.85
N TYR A 153 -26.12 5.18 0.21
CA TYR A 153 -27.60 5.24 0.18
C TYR A 153 -28.28 4.82 1.48
N LEU A 154 -27.53 4.36 2.47
CA LEU A 154 -28.00 4.17 3.84
C LEU A 154 -28.10 5.48 4.63
N PHE A 155 -27.38 6.51 4.21
CA PHE A 155 -27.22 7.75 4.98
C PHE A 155 -28.17 8.84 4.49
N ASN A 156 -28.81 9.51 5.43
CA ASN A 156 -29.69 10.64 5.13
C ASN A 156 -28.93 11.99 5.16
N SER A 157 -29.56 13.04 4.64
CA SER A 157 -28.95 14.37 4.54
C SER A 157 -28.58 15.00 5.90
N GLY A 158 -29.12 14.49 7.00
CA GLY A 158 -28.79 14.93 8.36
C GLY A 158 -27.54 14.25 8.93
N SER A 159 -27.08 13.14 8.35
CA SER A 159 -25.96 12.35 8.85
C SER A 159 -24.63 13.11 8.75
N TRP A 160 -23.76 12.87 9.73
CA TRP A 160 -22.39 13.40 9.74
C TRP A 160 -21.39 12.50 9.01
N TYR A 161 -21.83 11.34 8.62
CA TYR A 161 -21.03 10.33 7.93
C TYR A 161 -21.78 9.88 6.67
N THR A 162 -21.03 9.24 5.78
CA THR A 162 -21.57 8.55 4.61
C THR A 162 -20.74 7.32 4.33
N GLY A 163 -21.14 6.50 3.39
CA GLY A 163 -20.40 5.34 2.93
C GLY A 163 -20.24 5.33 1.41
N ASP A 164 -19.72 4.25 0.90
CA ASP A 164 -19.68 3.90 -0.52
C ASP A 164 -19.81 2.37 -0.68
N GLY A 165 -19.85 1.88 -1.91
CA GLY A 165 -19.91 0.44 -2.22
C GLY A 165 -21.20 0.01 -2.90
N ALA A 166 -22.17 -0.49 -2.16
CA ALA A 166 -23.39 -1.07 -2.73
C ALA A 166 -24.27 -0.03 -3.44
N PRO A 167 -24.82 -0.38 -4.62
CA PRO A 167 -25.72 0.50 -5.40
C PRO A 167 -27.05 0.75 -4.71
N LYS A 168 -27.72 1.81 -5.13
CA LYS A 168 -29.01 2.23 -4.57
C LYS A 168 -30.04 1.11 -4.57
N TRP A 169 -30.17 0.39 -5.67
CA TRP A 169 -31.13 -0.71 -5.78
C TRP A 169 -30.88 -1.83 -4.76
N ALA A 170 -29.61 -2.08 -4.39
CA ALA A 170 -29.26 -3.09 -3.38
C ALA A 170 -29.72 -2.68 -1.98
N VAL A 171 -29.64 -1.38 -1.67
CA VAL A 171 -30.17 -0.81 -0.42
C VAL A 171 -31.72 -0.80 -0.42
N GLU A 172 -32.34 -0.50 -1.56
CA GLU A 172 -33.80 -0.45 -1.70
C GLU A 172 -34.47 -1.83 -1.62
N LEU A 173 -33.73 -2.93 -1.83
CA LEU A 173 -34.23 -4.30 -1.64
C LEU A 173 -34.35 -4.70 -0.17
N GLY A 174 -33.53 -4.11 0.69
CA GLY A 174 -33.60 -4.32 2.13
C GLY A 174 -34.59 -3.36 2.79
N ASP A 175 -35.12 -3.74 3.93
CA ASP A 175 -35.94 -2.87 4.79
C ASP A 175 -35.08 -2.35 5.94
N TYR A 176 -34.05 -1.58 5.59
CA TYR A 176 -33.06 -1.10 6.54
C TYR A 176 -33.62 0.04 7.40
N PRO A 177 -33.27 0.09 8.69
CA PRO A 177 -33.64 1.21 9.54
C PRO A 177 -33.02 2.50 9.01
N THR A 178 -33.63 3.63 9.35
CA THR A 178 -32.98 4.94 9.12
C THR A 178 -31.64 4.95 9.81
N GLU A 179 -30.61 5.44 9.11
CA GLU A 179 -29.28 5.54 9.64
C GLU A 179 -29.27 6.24 11.00
N TYR A 180 -28.71 5.57 12.00
CA TYR A 180 -28.55 6.10 13.34
C TYR A 180 -27.39 5.40 14.05
N CYS A 181 -26.36 6.15 14.38
CA CYS A 181 -25.16 5.65 15.04
C CYS A 181 -25.14 5.93 16.56
N GLY A 182 -26.23 6.44 17.13
CA GLY A 182 -26.23 6.83 18.55
C GLY A 182 -25.28 8.00 18.81
N ILE A 183 -24.27 7.79 19.68
CA ILE A 183 -23.23 8.77 19.96
C ILE A 183 -21.95 8.30 19.28
N CYS A 184 -21.81 8.56 17.99
CA CYS A 184 -20.58 8.32 17.25
C CYS A 184 -19.71 9.58 17.26
N PHE A 185 -18.45 9.42 17.66
CA PHE A 185 -17.43 10.47 17.63
C PHE A 185 -16.45 10.28 16.48
N THR A 186 -16.36 9.08 15.92
CA THR A 186 -15.48 8.72 14.83
C THR A 186 -16.24 7.93 13.78
N TRP A 187 -15.78 8.03 12.55
CA TRP A 187 -16.33 7.29 11.41
C TRP A 187 -16.39 5.77 11.68
N GLY A 188 -15.31 5.17 12.16
CA GLY A 188 -15.21 3.73 12.39
C GLY A 188 -16.22 3.16 13.39
N GLN A 189 -16.83 4.00 14.26
CA GLN A 189 -17.89 3.55 15.15
C GLN A 189 -19.17 3.15 14.40
N ASN A 190 -19.38 3.67 13.19
CA ASN A 190 -20.53 3.28 12.36
C ASN A 190 -20.47 1.80 11.98
N ILE A 191 -19.30 1.20 11.83
CA ILE A 191 -19.14 -0.22 11.50
C ILE A 191 -19.84 -1.13 12.53
N THR A 192 -19.78 -0.75 13.81
CA THR A 192 -20.28 -1.58 14.92
C THR A 192 -21.52 -1.03 15.63
N GLN A 193 -21.91 0.21 15.37
CA GLN A 193 -22.98 0.89 16.12
C GLN A 193 -24.14 1.39 15.22
N ASN A 194 -23.92 1.49 13.91
CA ASN A 194 -24.96 1.95 12.98
C ASN A 194 -25.80 0.77 12.51
N ALA A 195 -27.06 0.72 12.92
CA ALA A 195 -27.93 -0.42 12.64
C ALA A 195 -28.13 -0.65 11.13
N ALA A 196 -28.32 0.42 10.35
CA ALA A 196 -28.49 0.29 8.89
C ALA A 196 -27.25 -0.31 8.22
N VAL A 197 -26.05 0.10 8.66
CA VAL A 197 -24.77 -0.45 8.16
C VAL A 197 -24.63 -1.92 8.54
N GLN A 198 -24.97 -2.28 9.78
CA GLN A 198 -24.90 -3.66 10.25
C GLN A 198 -25.89 -4.56 9.49
N ASP A 199 -27.11 -4.10 9.28
CA ASP A 199 -28.14 -4.88 8.56
C ASP A 199 -27.77 -5.03 7.07
N GLY A 200 -27.24 -4.00 6.43
CA GLY A 200 -26.80 -4.06 5.04
C GLY A 200 -25.67 -5.08 4.83
N GLN A 201 -24.66 -5.07 5.70
CA GLN A 201 -23.57 -6.07 5.65
C GLN A 201 -24.10 -7.47 5.97
N TYR A 202 -24.95 -7.62 6.97
CA TYR A 202 -25.55 -8.91 7.32
C TYR A 202 -26.28 -9.51 6.11
N ASP A 203 -27.12 -8.73 5.43
CA ASP A 203 -27.87 -9.18 4.25
C ASP A 203 -26.97 -9.59 3.10
N PHE A 204 -25.88 -8.85 2.87
CA PHE A 204 -24.88 -9.21 1.85
C PHE A 204 -24.23 -10.57 2.16
N TRP A 205 -23.75 -10.77 3.40
CA TRP A 205 -23.08 -12.02 3.77
C TRP A 205 -24.01 -13.23 3.83
N HIS A 206 -25.30 -13.01 4.08
CA HIS A 206 -26.33 -14.06 4.04
C HIS A 206 -26.93 -14.26 2.65
N ASN A 207 -26.46 -13.47 1.66
CA ASN A 207 -27.04 -13.46 0.32
C ASN A 207 -28.55 -13.21 0.30
N ASN A 208 -29.04 -12.44 1.26
CA ASN A 208 -30.44 -12.04 1.28
C ASN A 208 -30.75 -11.23 0.02
N HIS A 209 -31.92 -11.42 -0.54
CA HIS A 209 -32.34 -10.82 -1.82
C HIS A 209 -31.40 -11.12 -3.01
N GLY A 210 -30.46 -12.06 -2.89
CA GLY A 210 -29.47 -12.38 -3.92
C GLY A 210 -28.35 -11.33 -4.09
N LEU A 211 -28.11 -10.50 -3.08
CA LEU A 211 -27.14 -9.39 -3.13
C LEU A 211 -25.72 -9.84 -3.40
N GLN A 212 -25.25 -10.90 -2.71
CA GLN A 212 -23.92 -11.44 -2.92
C GLN A 212 -23.76 -12.05 -4.32
N ASP A 213 -24.79 -12.76 -4.79
CA ASP A 213 -24.76 -13.37 -6.13
C ASP A 213 -24.74 -12.31 -7.24
N ALA A 214 -25.48 -11.18 -7.07
CA ALA A 214 -25.44 -10.04 -7.98
C ALA A 214 -24.05 -9.40 -8.01
N PHE A 215 -23.47 -9.13 -6.85
CA PHE A 215 -22.11 -8.63 -6.75
C PHE A 215 -21.09 -9.54 -7.46
N LEU A 216 -21.16 -10.85 -7.21
CA LEU A 216 -20.25 -11.83 -7.84
C LEU A 216 -20.41 -11.88 -9.35
N ALA A 217 -21.64 -11.73 -9.87
CA ALA A 217 -21.91 -11.67 -11.32
C ALA A 217 -21.31 -10.38 -11.93
N THR A 218 -21.45 -9.25 -11.25
CA THR A 218 -20.85 -7.98 -11.66
C THR A 218 -19.33 -8.04 -11.64
N ALA A 219 -18.75 -8.61 -10.58
CA ALA A 219 -17.31 -8.81 -10.48
C ALA A 219 -16.77 -9.72 -11.61
N GLN A 220 -17.45 -10.82 -11.90
CA GLN A 220 -17.06 -11.71 -13.01
C GLN A 220 -17.17 -10.99 -14.37
N THR A 221 -18.21 -10.19 -14.59
CA THR A 221 -18.37 -9.39 -15.80
C THR A 221 -17.27 -8.36 -15.95
N THR A 222 -16.93 -7.66 -14.86
CA THR A 222 -15.82 -6.71 -14.80
C THR A 222 -14.49 -7.37 -15.15
N MET A 223 -14.19 -8.52 -14.54
CA MET A 223 -12.97 -9.28 -14.83
C MET A 223 -12.92 -9.74 -16.28
N THR A 224 -14.04 -10.21 -16.82
CA THR A 224 -14.16 -10.61 -18.24
C THR A 224 -13.89 -9.42 -19.15
N TYR A 225 -14.47 -8.26 -18.83
CA TYR A 225 -14.26 -7.03 -19.58
C TYR A 225 -12.79 -6.62 -19.58
N LEU A 226 -12.14 -6.58 -18.42
CA LEU A 226 -10.72 -6.24 -18.29
C LEU A 226 -9.84 -7.20 -19.10
N ALA A 227 -10.07 -8.53 -19.00
CA ALA A 227 -9.31 -9.53 -19.74
C ALA A 227 -9.45 -9.40 -21.27
N GLN A 228 -10.57 -8.85 -21.75
CA GLN A 228 -10.84 -8.65 -23.19
C GLN A 228 -10.32 -7.32 -23.74
N HIS A 229 -10.15 -6.29 -22.87
CA HIS A 229 -9.83 -4.92 -23.32
C HIS A 229 -8.41 -4.48 -22.94
N LEU A 230 -7.75 -5.16 -22.03
CA LEU A 230 -6.31 -5.03 -21.80
C LEU A 230 -5.53 -5.85 -22.83
N THR A 231 -4.44 -5.31 -23.34
CA THR A 231 -3.47 -6.10 -24.11
C THR A 231 -2.84 -7.19 -23.25
N SER A 232 -2.19 -8.17 -23.87
CA SER A 232 -1.49 -9.24 -23.13
C SER A 232 -0.44 -8.70 -22.15
N ASP A 233 0.28 -7.64 -22.55
CA ASP A 233 1.34 -7.04 -21.75
C ASP A 233 0.75 -6.22 -20.60
N GLU A 234 -0.30 -5.44 -20.84
CA GLU A 234 -1.05 -4.73 -19.80
C GLU A 234 -1.65 -5.73 -18.80
N PHE A 235 -2.30 -6.80 -19.30
CA PHE A 235 -2.87 -7.82 -18.43
C PHE A 235 -1.78 -8.56 -17.62
N ALA A 236 -0.57 -8.75 -18.18
CA ALA A 236 0.56 -9.27 -17.42
C ALA A 236 0.93 -8.35 -16.23
N GLY A 237 0.79 -7.04 -16.39
CA GLY A 237 1.00 -6.05 -15.32
C GLY A 237 -0.05 -6.08 -14.20
N VAL A 238 -1.21 -6.70 -14.43
CA VAL A 238 -2.22 -6.89 -13.37
C VAL A 238 -1.73 -7.94 -12.37
N ALA A 239 -1.59 -7.55 -11.09
CA ALA A 239 -0.97 -8.40 -10.06
C ALA A 239 -1.94 -9.40 -9.41
N GLY A 240 -3.23 -9.16 -9.48
CA GLY A 240 -4.29 -9.94 -8.87
C GLY A 240 -5.57 -9.12 -8.77
N PHE A 241 -6.54 -9.58 -7.97
CA PHE A 241 -7.78 -8.85 -7.70
C PHE A 241 -8.10 -8.91 -6.21
N ASP A 242 -8.45 -7.78 -5.61
CA ASP A 242 -8.97 -7.67 -4.25
C ASP A 242 -10.50 -7.75 -4.30
N PRO A 243 -11.12 -8.83 -3.80
CA PRO A 243 -12.53 -9.10 -4.01
C PRO A 243 -13.50 -8.12 -3.36
N TYR A 244 -13.15 -7.62 -2.17
CA TYR A 244 -14.05 -6.82 -1.35
C TYR A 244 -13.26 -6.14 -0.24
N ASN A 245 -13.26 -4.81 -0.20
CA ASN A 245 -12.57 -4.01 0.79
C ASN A 245 -13.10 -4.26 2.21
N GLU A 246 -12.20 -4.46 3.17
CA GLU A 246 -12.47 -4.46 4.61
C GLU A 246 -13.73 -5.24 5.02
N PRO A 247 -13.79 -6.57 4.80
CA PRO A 247 -14.97 -7.36 5.11
C PRO A 247 -15.24 -7.44 6.62
N TYR A 248 -16.48 -7.23 7.01
CA TYR A 248 -16.98 -7.43 8.38
C TYR A 248 -18.42 -7.94 8.36
N ALA A 249 -18.81 -8.63 9.43
CA ALA A 249 -20.08 -9.36 9.44
C ALA A 249 -21.35 -8.48 9.42
N GLY A 250 -21.23 -7.20 9.82
CA GLY A 250 -22.38 -6.45 10.27
C GLY A 250 -22.81 -6.95 11.65
N SER A 251 -23.72 -7.92 11.68
CA SER A 251 -24.11 -8.64 12.89
C SER A 251 -23.76 -10.12 12.79
N TYR A 252 -23.45 -10.75 13.90
CA TYR A 252 -23.23 -12.19 13.98
C TYR A 252 -24.54 -12.92 14.28
N ASP A 253 -24.69 -14.12 13.72
CA ASP A 253 -25.75 -15.05 14.11
C ASP A 253 -25.59 -15.49 15.56
N SER A 254 -26.66 -16.02 16.17
CA SER A 254 -26.59 -16.49 17.55
C SER A 254 -25.53 -17.60 17.74
N GLY A 255 -24.50 -17.28 18.50
CA GLY A 255 -23.37 -18.18 18.76
C GLY A 255 -22.29 -18.15 17.67
N GLU A 256 -22.43 -17.32 16.64
CA GLU A 256 -21.36 -17.06 15.67
C GLU A 256 -20.29 -16.15 16.27
N THR A 257 -19.04 -16.37 15.88
CA THR A 257 -17.88 -15.54 16.21
C THR A 257 -17.24 -15.05 14.94
N SER A 258 -16.35 -14.07 15.00
CA SER A 258 -15.57 -13.62 13.85
C SER A 258 -14.93 -14.79 13.10
N ARG A 259 -14.29 -15.73 13.80
CA ARG A 259 -13.68 -16.90 13.20
C ARG A 259 -14.69 -17.80 12.48
N THR A 260 -15.83 -18.10 13.10
CA THR A 260 -16.86 -18.95 12.47
C THR A 260 -17.57 -18.24 11.33
N TRP A 261 -17.72 -16.92 11.40
CA TRP A 261 -18.20 -16.10 10.29
C TRP A 261 -17.23 -16.14 9.10
N GLU A 262 -15.91 -15.97 9.34
CA GLU A 262 -14.92 -16.14 8.26
C GLU A 262 -15.03 -17.52 7.62
N GLN A 263 -15.17 -18.57 8.41
CA GLN A 263 -15.29 -19.95 7.92
C GLN A 263 -16.56 -20.19 7.12
N ASN A 264 -17.70 -19.68 7.60
CA ASN A 264 -19.02 -20.05 7.08
C ASN A 264 -19.55 -19.07 6.02
N ARG A 265 -19.05 -17.83 5.98
CA ARG A 265 -19.53 -16.75 5.09
C ARG A 265 -18.41 -16.21 4.20
N LEU A 266 -17.36 -15.66 4.79
CA LEU A 266 -16.31 -14.97 4.07
C LEU A 266 -15.50 -15.90 3.17
N TRP A 267 -15.05 -17.05 3.70
CA TRP A 267 -14.27 -17.98 2.90
C TRP A 267 -15.06 -18.61 1.74
N PRO A 268 -16.32 -19.05 1.89
CA PRO A 268 -17.15 -19.47 0.76
C PRO A 268 -17.36 -18.38 -0.30
N PHE A 269 -17.48 -17.10 0.11
CA PHE A 269 -17.52 -15.98 -0.83
C PHE A 269 -16.23 -15.89 -1.66
N TYR A 270 -15.06 -15.97 -1.04
CA TYR A 270 -13.79 -15.97 -1.77
C TYR A 270 -13.64 -17.16 -2.72
N GLN A 271 -14.15 -18.30 -2.34
CA GLN A 271 -14.16 -19.48 -3.24
C GLN A 271 -15.05 -19.24 -4.47
N LYS A 272 -16.24 -18.65 -4.30
CA LYS A 272 -17.12 -18.26 -5.41
C LYS A 272 -16.46 -17.19 -6.29
N PHE A 273 -15.87 -16.17 -5.68
CA PHE A 273 -15.14 -15.12 -6.40
C PHE A 273 -14.00 -15.71 -7.23
N ARG A 274 -13.21 -16.60 -6.63
CA ARG A 274 -12.12 -17.32 -7.33
C ARG A 274 -12.63 -18.12 -8.52
N ALA A 275 -13.78 -18.78 -8.39
CA ALA A 275 -14.40 -19.50 -9.52
C ALA A 275 -14.81 -18.52 -10.64
N GLY A 276 -15.31 -17.32 -10.27
CA GLY A 276 -15.58 -16.24 -11.23
C GLY A 276 -14.32 -15.76 -11.94
N MET A 277 -13.20 -15.60 -11.22
CA MET A 277 -11.89 -15.28 -11.82
C MET A 277 -11.47 -16.33 -12.86
N ASP A 278 -11.60 -17.61 -12.52
CA ASP A 278 -11.25 -18.70 -13.45
C ASP A 278 -12.10 -18.64 -14.72
N ALA A 279 -13.42 -18.43 -14.58
CA ALA A 279 -14.35 -18.31 -15.69
C ALA A 279 -14.08 -17.06 -16.56
N ALA A 280 -13.58 -15.99 -15.95
CA ALA A 280 -13.25 -14.73 -16.62
C ALA A 280 -11.84 -14.70 -17.27
N GLY A 281 -11.09 -15.81 -17.26
CA GLY A 281 -9.74 -15.87 -17.84
C GLY A 281 -8.61 -15.46 -16.89
N TRP A 282 -8.88 -15.34 -15.59
CA TRP A 282 -7.91 -14.91 -14.56
C TRP A 282 -7.29 -16.09 -13.79
N SER A 283 -7.35 -17.29 -14.31
CA SER A 283 -6.86 -18.49 -13.61
C SER A 283 -5.40 -18.41 -13.17
N GLY A 284 -4.57 -17.67 -13.88
CA GLY A 284 -3.16 -17.40 -13.56
C GLY A 284 -2.92 -16.24 -12.56
N LYS A 285 -3.97 -15.54 -12.12
CA LYS A 285 -3.88 -14.39 -11.20
C LYS A 285 -4.41 -14.78 -9.81
N PRO A 286 -3.78 -14.37 -8.71
CA PRO A 286 -4.31 -14.62 -7.37
C PRO A 286 -5.49 -13.70 -7.03
N ALA A 287 -6.40 -14.17 -6.15
CA ALA A 287 -7.28 -13.31 -5.39
C ALA A 287 -6.53 -12.82 -4.13
N LEU A 288 -6.62 -11.54 -3.83
CA LEU A 288 -6.05 -10.93 -2.63
C LEU A 288 -7.15 -10.94 -1.55
N VAL A 289 -7.09 -11.86 -0.59
CA VAL A 289 -8.19 -12.14 0.33
C VAL A 289 -7.93 -11.56 1.71
N GLU A 290 -8.84 -10.72 2.17
CA GLU A 290 -8.77 -10.09 3.47
C GLU A 290 -9.46 -10.93 4.55
N PRO A 291 -8.93 -11.01 5.77
CA PRO A 291 -9.68 -11.50 6.92
C PRO A 291 -10.74 -10.48 7.36
N ASN A 292 -11.49 -10.79 8.40
CA ASN A 292 -12.32 -9.80 9.07
C ASN A 292 -11.49 -8.54 9.39
N LEU A 293 -12.03 -7.36 9.06
CA LEU A 293 -11.41 -6.05 9.29
C LEU A 293 -10.75 -5.89 10.68
N PHE A 294 -11.35 -6.47 11.73
CA PHE A 294 -10.83 -6.37 13.10
C PHE A 294 -9.77 -7.40 13.46
N TRP A 295 -9.37 -8.28 12.55
CA TRP A 295 -8.46 -9.39 12.85
C TRP A 295 -7.13 -8.93 13.49
N ASN A 296 -6.47 -7.92 12.96
CA ASN A 296 -5.14 -7.46 13.41
C ASN A 296 -5.18 -6.04 14.01
N GLY A 297 -6.32 -5.59 14.47
CA GLY A 297 -6.47 -4.28 15.11
C GLY A 297 -5.68 -4.20 16.43
N ASN A 298 -5.19 -3.01 16.77
CA ASN A 298 -4.44 -2.80 18.02
C ASN A 298 -5.29 -2.19 19.16
N VAL A 299 -6.58 -1.94 18.91
CA VAL A 299 -7.60 -1.58 19.92
C VAL A 299 -8.73 -2.59 19.88
N SER A 300 -9.39 -2.75 18.74
CA SER A 300 -10.37 -3.81 18.50
C SER A 300 -9.68 -4.96 17.81
N LYS A 301 -9.67 -6.13 18.44
CA LYS A 301 -9.04 -7.32 17.88
C LYS A 301 -9.97 -8.49 18.00
N GLU A 302 -10.29 -9.11 16.87
CA GLU A 302 -11.12 -10.30 16.80
C GLU A 302 -10.31 -11.53 16.39
N GLU A 303 -10.81 -12.73 16.72
CA GLU A 303 -10.24 -13.98 16.25
C GLU A 303 -10.53 -14.16 14.76
N GLY A 304 -9.62 -14.81 14.05
CA GLY A 304 -9.79 -15.08 12.62
C GLY A 304 -8.47 -15.06 11.88
N GLY A 305 -8.42 -14.34 10.79
CA GLY A 305 -7.27 -14.33 9.89
C GLY A 305 -7.37 -15.46 8.89
N LEU A 306 -8.58 -15.87 8.51
CA LEU A 306 -8.85 -16.99 7.61
C LEU A 306 -8.22 -18.32 8.09
N LEU A 307 -8.22 -18.55 9.42
CA LEU A 307 -7.56 -19.71 10.02
C LEU A 307 -8.08 -21.05 9.48
N ASP A 308 -9.37 -21.12 9.16
CA ASP A 308 -10.05 -22.35 8.71
C ASP A 308 -10.12 -22.46 7.17
N ALA A 309 -9.51 -21.52 6.43
CA ALA A 309 -9.44 -21.57 4.97
C ALA A 309 -8.48 -22.65 4.43
N GLY A 310 -7.69 -23.28 5.31
CA GLY A 310 -6.67 -24.24 4.92
C GLY A 310 -5.46 -23.56 4.26
N THR A 311 -4.86 -24.23 3.27
CA THR A 311 -3.72 -23.68 2.53
C THR A 311 -4.20 -22.80 1.40
N LEU A 312 -3.82 -21.53 1.42
CA LEU A 312 -4.13 -20.55 0.38
C LEU A 312 -3.33 -20.79 -0.91
N GLY A 313 -2.07 -21.19 -0.77
CA GLY A 313 -1.22 -21.61 -1.89
C GLY A 313 -0.97 -20.48 -2.90
N SER A 314 -0.94 -20.84 -4.20
CA SER A 314 -0.67 -19.91 -5.29
C SER A 314 -1.89 -19.15 -5.82
N ARG A 315 -3.09 -19.57 -5.41
CA ARG A 315 -4.34 -19.00 -5.94
C ARG A 315 -4.83 -17.78 -5.17
N TYR A 316 -4.32 -17.63 -3.97
CA TYR A 316 -4.69 -16.55 -3.06
C TYR A 316 -3.46 -15.91 -2.46
N VAL A 317 -3.56 -14.63 -2.17
CA VAL A 317 -2.61 -13.84 -1.39
C VAL A 317 -3.31 -13.42 -0.11
N PHE A 318 -2.65 -13.56 1.04
CA PHE A 318 -3.17 -13.05 2.29
C PHE A 318 -3.04 -11.52 2.28
N ASN A 319 -4.16 -10.85 2.14
CA ASN A 319 -4.26 -9.40 2.15
C ASN A 319 -4.74 -8.93 3.53
N THR A 320 -4.29 -7.75 3.97
CA THR A 320 -4.80 -7.14 5.21
C THR A 320 -4.47 -5.66 5.24
N HIS A 321 -5.25 -4.91 6.02
CA HIS A 321 -4.98 -3.51 6.34
C HIS A 321 -4.37 -3.38 7.72
N PHE A 322 -3.63 -2.30 7.94
CA PHE A 322 -3.14 -1.96 9.26
C PHE A 322 -3.13 -0.45 9.47
N TYR A 323 -3.98 -0.01 10.36
CA TYR A 323 -3.99 1.35 10.89
C TYR A 323 -3.76 1.33 12.41
N ASP A 324 -2.94 2.26 12.91
CA ASP A 324 -2.77 2.40 14.36
C ASP A 324 -3.98 3.12 14.96
N GLN A 325 -4.97 2.32 15.38
CA GLN A 325 -6.21 2.83 16.00
C GLN A 325 -5.94 3.67 17.24
N LYS A 326 -4.84 3.40 17.97
CA LYS A 326 -4.43 4.20 19.15
C LYS A 326 -3.90 5.57 18.74
N ALA A 327 -3.14 5.63 17.65
CA ALA A 327 -2.60 6.88 17.14
C ALA A 327 -3.71 7.74 16.49
N ILE A 328 -4.56 7.13 15.67
CA ILE A 328 -5.67 7.82 14.99
C ILE A 328 -6.67 8.38 15.99
N SER A 329 -7.03 7.63 17.03
CA SER A 329 -7.97 8.12 18.05
C SER A 329 -7.46 9.34 18.82
N GLY A 330 -6.12 9.52 18.88
CA GLY A 330 -5.49 10.58 19.66
C GLY A 330 -5.66 10.43 21.18
N ILE A 331 -6.33 9.40 21.64
CA ILE A 331 -6.65 9.19 23.06
C ILE A 331 -5.70 8.18 23.71
N LEU A 332 -5.34 7.13 22.97
CA LEU A 332 -4.58 5.99 23.50
C LEU A 332 -3.09 6.05 23.18
N MET A 333 -2.69 6.91 22.28
CA MET A 333 -1.30 7.19 21.95
C MET A 333 -1.07 8.70 21.85
N TRP A 334 -0.42 9.27 22.85
CA TRP A 334 -0.16 10.72 22.93
C TRP A 334 1.13 11.15 22.22
N GLY A 335 2.12 10.25 22.19
CA GLY A 335 3.44 10.53 21.63
C GLY A 335 3.56 10.11 20.17
N ASN A 336 4.75 10.37 19.62
CA ASN A 336 5.16 9.87 18.31
C ASN A 336 5.42 8.36 18.36
N ALA A 337 5.33 7.69 17.22
CA ALA A 337 5.74 6.29 17.11
C ALA A 337 7.25 6.15 17.34
N SER A 338 7.67 5.02 17.88
CA SER A 338 9.07 4.66 18.10
C SER A 338 9.57 3.64 17.08
N ASP A 339 10.89 3.50 16.98
CA ASP A 339 11.50 2.45 16.16
C ASP A 339 10.95 1.06 16.54
N GLY A 340 10.48 0.31 15.54
CA GLY A 340 9.90 -1.01 15.72
C GLY A 340 8.52 -1.04 16.37
N GLN A 341 7.83 0.10 16.43
CA GLN A 341 6.48 0.23 17.03
C GLN A 341 5.52 -0.86 16.57
N TYR A 342 5.52 -1.17 15.28
CA TYR A 342 4.59 -2.11 14.64
C TYR A 342 5.21 -3.47 14.31
N SER A 343 6.40 -3.77 14.85
CA SER A 343 7.11 -5.03 14.56
C SER A 343 6.30 -6.28 14.93
N THR A 344 5.50 -6.22 15.99
CA THR A 344 4.66 -7.34 16.44
C THR A 344 3.46 -7.52 15.52
N ASP A 345 2.77 -6.43 15.17
CA ASP A 345 1.56 -6.48 14.36
C ASP A 345 1.88 -7.00 12.94
N PHE A 346 2.92 -6.46 12.30
CA PHE A 346 3.39 -6.95 11.01
C PHE A 346 4.08 -8.31 11.10
N GLY A 347 4.63 -8.66 12.25
CA GLY A 347 5.09 -10.02 12.57
C GLY A 347 3.94 -11.03 12.51
N THR A 348 2.78 -10.68 13.09
CA THR A 348 1.56 -11.49 13.05
C THR A 348 1.09 -11.72 11.60
N ILE A 349 1.16 -10.70 10.74
CA ILE A 349 0.81 -10.81 9.32
C ILE A 349 1.75 -11.82 8.61
N ARG A 350 3.06 -11.70 8.80
CA ARG A 350 4.06 -12.64 8.24
C ARG A 350 3.80 -14.08 8.68
N ASP A 351 3.59 -14.27 9.98
CA ASP A 351 3.36 -15.60 10.54
C ASP A 351 2.06 -16.21 10.02
N ARG A 352 1.01 -15.39 9.84
CA ARG A 352 -0.27 -15.85 9.29
C ARG A 352 -0.14 -16.26 7.82
N ALA A 353 0.47 -15.45 6.97
CA ALA A 353 0.70 -15.78 5.57
C ALA A 353 1.56 -17.04 5.41
N SER A 354 2.62 -17.15 6.20
CA SER A 354 3.47 -18.35 6.23
C SER A 354 2.68 -19.60 6.62
N ALA A 355 1.86 -19.52 7.68
CA ALA A 355 1.00 -20.63 8.10
C ALA A 355 -0.06 -21.00 7.05
N ALA A 356 -0.52 -20.03 6.26
CA ALA A 356 -1.45 -20.24 5.16
C ALA A 356 -0.75 -20.71 3.87
N GLY A 357 0.58 -20.82 3.84
CA GLY A 357 1.35 -21.28 2.68
C GLY A 357 1.29 -20.34 1.50
N THR A 358 1.18 -19.02 1.74
CA THR A 358 1.12 -17.98 0.71
C THR A 358 1.96 -16.76 1.08
N THR A 359 2.01 -15.76 0.21
CA THR A 359 2.59 -14.45 0.51
C THR A 359 1.57 -13.50 1.12
N ALA A 360 2.04 -12.41 1.74
CA ALA A 360 1.19 -11.35 2.24
C ALA A 360 1.39 -10.02 1.50
N ILE A 361 0.33 -9.22 1.50
CA ILE A 361 0.36 -7.80 1.19
C ILE A 361 -0.39 -7.02 2.28
N VAL A 362 0.12 -5.87 2.66
CA VAL A 362 -0.60 -4.89 3.47
C VAL A 362 -1.11 -3.84 2.50
N SER A 363 -2.34 -4.05 2.00
CA SER A 363 -2.86 -3.24 0.90
C SER A 363 -3.35 -1.86 1.33
N GLU A 364 -3.54 -1.65 2.64
CA GLU A 364 -3.70 -0.31 3.21
C GLU A 364 -2.94 -0.15 4.52
N PHE A 365 -2.30 0.99 4.65
CA PHE A 365 -1.67 1.49 5.87
C PHE A 365 -1.43 2.99 5.72
N GLY A 366 -1.33 3.72 6.82
CA GLY A 366 -1.06 5.15 6.78
C GLY A 366 -1.56 5.87 8.04
N HIS A 367 -1.47 7.19 8.02
CA HIS A 367 -1.97 8.05 9.09
C HIS A 367 -2.46 9.40 8.54
N PRO A 368 -3.54 9.98 9.08
CA PRO A 368 -4.05 11.27 8.63
C PRO A 368 -3.00 12.39 8.65
N LEU A 369 -2.93 13.15 7.57
CA LEU A 369 -2.06 14.32 7.40
C LEU A 369 -2.75 15.64 7.77
N SER A 370 -4.04 15.57 8.06
CA SER A 370 -4.84 16.69 8.59
C SER A 370 -5.54 16.29 9.90
N GLY A 371 -6.21 17.24 10.55
CA GLY A 371 -6.92 16.96 11.80
C GLY A 371 -6.01 16.93 13.05
N THR A 372 -6.56 16.45 14.16
CA THR A 372 -5.94 16.57 15.49
C THR A 372 -4.74 15.67 15.72
N THR A 373 -4.60 14.60 14.95
CA THR A 373 -3.53 13.59 15.09
C THR A 373 -2.46 13.68 14.02
N SER A 374 -2.61 14.57 13.05
CA SER A 374 -1.72 14.72 11.88
C SER A 374 -0.22 14.90 12.23
N GLY A 375 0.09 15.52 13.35
CA GLY A 375 1.47 15.69 13.81
C GLY A 375 2.22 14.38 14.09
N LYS A 376 1.52 13.24 14.18
CA LYS A 376 2.13 11.91 14.38
C LYS A 376 2.45 11.21 13.06
N ALA A 377 1.84 11.63 11.94
CA ALA A 377 1.93 10.96 10.65
C ALA A 377 3.39 10.64 10.25
N PRO A 378 4.37 11.56 10.33
CA PRO A 378 5.73 11.24 9.90
C PRO A 378 6.36 10.07 10.66
N THR A 379 6.10 9.94 11.97
CA THR A 379 6.66 8.86 12.78
C THR A 379 5.89 7.55 12.62
N VAL A 380 4.56 7.63 12.51
CA VAL A 380 3.68 6.47 12.32
C VAL A 380 3.96 5.83 10.96
N ASP A 381 3.94 6.60 9.88
CA ASP A 381 4.19 6.10 8.54
C ASP A 381 5.61 5.52 8.41
N LYS A 382 6.62 6.20 8.98
CA LYS A 382 7.99 5.68 9.00
C LYS A 382 8.08 4.34 9.73
N ALA A 383 7.46 4.20 10.89
CA ALA A 383 7.47 2.95 11.65
C ALA A 383 6.70 1.82 10.94
N MET A 384 5.62 2.14 10.20
CA MET A 384 4.93 1.16 9.35
C MET A 384 5.80 0.70 8.19
N TYR A 385 6.47 1.61 7.48
CA TYR A 385 7.43 1.23 6.44
C TYR A 385 8.57 0.37 6.98
N GLN A 386 9.12 0.71 8.16
CA GLN A 386 10.12 -0.12 8.83
C GLN A 386 9.60 -1.53 9.10
N ALA A 387 8.34 -1.64 9.54
CA ALA A 387 7.71 -2.93 9.82
C ALA A 387 7.41 -3.75 8.54
N LEU A 388 7.15 -3.10 7.41
CA LEU A 388 7.10 -3.77 6.10
C LEU A 388 8.47 -4.35 5.71
N ASP A 389 9.55 -3.62 5.98
CA ASP A 389 10.91 -4.03 5.61
C ASP A 389 11.41 -5.21 6.48
N SER A 390 11.08 -5.23 7.79
CA SER A 390 11.53 -6.30 8.70
C SER A 390 10.69 -6.33 9.98
N ARG A 391 10.59 -7.51 10.60
CA ARG A 391 10.02 -7.66 11.96
C ARG A 391 10.96 -7.23 13.09
N LEU A 392 12.22 -6.92 12.77
CA LEU A 392 13.25 -6.57 13.75
C LEU A 392 13.51 -5.07 13.75
N SER A 393 13.84 -4.51 14.90
CA SER A 393 14.16 -3.10 15.07
C SER A 393 15.52 -2.91 15.77
N GLY A 394 16.14 -1.76 15.51
CA GLY A 394 17.37 -1.33 16.14
C GLY A 394 18.51 -2.34 15.98
N ALA A 395 19.31 -2.49 17.03
CA ALA A 395 20.46 -3.41 17.04
C ALA A 395 20.09 -4.89 16.82
N LYS A 396 18.83 -5.28 17.02
CA LYS A 396 18.37 -6.66 16.80
C LYS A 396 18.51 -7.09 15.36
N TRP A 397 18.27 -6.19 14.40
CA TRP A 397 18.44 -6.50 12.99
C TRP A 397 19.87 -6.94 12.68
N TRP A 398 20.86 -6.18 13.11
CA TRP A 398 22.28 -6.53 12.91
C TRP A 398 22.71 -7.76 13.70
N SER A 399 22.09 -8.01 14.83
CA SER A 399 22.43 -9.15 15.69
C SER A 399 21.86 -10.47 15.19
N THR A 400 20.62 -10.47 14.66
CA THR A 400 19.88 -11.67 14.24
C THR A 400 19.14 -11.48 12.92
N PRO A 401 19.79 -11.03 11.85
CA PRO A 401 19.12 -10.67 10.61
C PRO A 401 18.38 -11.83 9.95
N ALA A 402 18.83 -13.07 10.13
CA ALA A 402 18.14 -14.26 9.64
C ALA A 402 16.71 -14.43 10.21
N SER A 403 16.39 -13.71 11.29
CA SER A 403 15.04 -13.67 11.89
C SER A 403 14.20 -12.47 11.42
N SER A 404 14.65 -11.72 10.38
CA SER A 404 13.95 -10.55 9.82
C SER A 404 12.55 -10.89 9.29
N GLY A 405 12.34 -12.12 8.84
CA GLY A 405 11.16 -12.51 8.08
C GLY A 405 11.18 -11.94 6.65
N PRO A 406 10.22 -12.30 5.80
CA PRO A 406 10.13 -11.77 4.45
C PRO A 406 9.85 -10.27 4.47
N VAL A 407 10.34 -9.56 3.45
CA VAL A 407 9.92 -8.20 3.14
C VAL A 407 8.47 -8.26 2.67
N LEU A 408 7.59 -7.49 3.32
CA LEU A 408 6.18 -7.47 2.94
C LEU A 408 5.94 -6.50 1.79
N SER A 409 5.07 -6.89 0.88
CA SER A 409 4.45 -5.97 -0.06
C SER A 409 3.47 -5.05 0.66
N GLY A 410 3.26 -3.82 0.13
CA GLY A 410 2.28 -2.91 0.71
C GLY A 410 2.01 -1.68 -0.13
N THR A 411 0.77 -1.18 -0.04
CA THR A 411 0.32 0.05 -0.69
C THR A 411 -0.25 1.01 0.35
N GLN A 412 0.35 2.20 0.45
CA GLN A 412 -0.09 3.21 1.41
C GLN A 412 -1.44 3.79 1.00
N TRP A 413 -2.32 4.02 1.92
CA TRP A 413 -3.50 4.85 1.75
C TRP A 413 -3.10 6.29 2.04
N GLN A 414 -3.12 7.22 1.04
CA GLN A 414 -3.31 7.00 -0.39
C GLN A 414 -2.38 7.90 -1.22
N TRP A 415 -2.40 7.79 -2.57
CA TRP A 415 -1.53 8.59 -3.43
C TRP A 415 -1.97 10.04 -3.47
N ASP A 416 -3.15 10.28 -4.00
CA ASP A 416 -3.68 11.61 -4.24
C ASP A 416 -5.14 11.74 -3.86
N ILE A 417 -5.45 12.90 -3.38
CA ILE A 417 -6.77 13.50 -3.38
C ILE A 417 -6.61 14.88 -3.98
N TYR A 418 -7.56 15.31 -4.73
CA TYR A 418 -7.58 16.66 -5.28
C TYR A 418 -8.11 17.64 -4.22
N SER A 419 -7.45 17.72 -3.09
CA SER A 419 -7.87 18.50 -1.92
C SER A 419 -8.22 19.94 -2.30
N GLY A 420 -9.40 20.38 -1.87
CA GLY A 420 -9.95 21.69 -2.20
C GLY A 420 -10.58 21.81 -3.60
N ARG A 421 -10.66 20.72 -4.36
CA ARG A 421 -11.29 20.68 -5.69
C ARG A 421 -12.67 20.03 -5.67
N HIS A 422 -13.01 19.36 -4.58
CA HIS A 422 -14.31 18.71 -4.43
C HIS A 422 -15.40 19.72 -4.11
N HIS A 423 -16.56 19.49 -4.72
CA HIS A 423 -17.77 20.30 -4.53
C HIS A 423 -19.00 19.42 -4.26
N GLU A 424 -18.79 18.13 -4.06
CA GLU A 424 -19.88 17.19 -3.79
C GLU A 424 -20.60 17.52 -2.48
N LEU A 425 -21.90 17.36 -2.50
CA LEU A 425 -22.74 17.51 -1.30
C LEU A 425 -22.79 16.18 -0.54
N MET A 426 -22.36 16.18 0.72
CA MET A 426 -22.44 15.00 1.58
C MET A 426 -23.92 14.66 1.82
N ASN A 427 -24.33 13.46 1.41
CA ASN A 427 -25.70 12.96 1.52
C ASN A 427 -26.74 13.95 0.94
N ASP A 428 -26.44 14.62 -0.17
CA ASP A 428 -27.28 15.65 -0.79
C ASP A 428 -27.62 16.85 0.12
N ASN A 429 -26.82 17.10 1.14
CA ASN A 429 -27.05 18.20 2.07
C ASN A 429 -26.37 19.49 1.58
N PRO A 430 -27.13 20.55 1.22
CA PRO A 430 -26.56 21.79 0.70
C PRO A 430 -25.68 22.55 1.71
N ASP A 431 -25.79 22.23 3.00
CA ASP A 431 -24.97 22.83 4.05
C ASP A 431 -23.67 22.06 4.32
N LYS A 432 -23.46 20.92 3.64
CA LYS A 432 -22.28 20.05 3.83
C LYS A 432 -21.63 19.75 2.49
N VAL A 433 -20.49 20.40 2.24
CA VAL A 433 -19.69 20.19 1.02
C VAL A 433 -18.42 19.42 1.39
N LEU A 434 -18.14 18.35 0.67
CA LEU A 434 -16.89 17.62 0.78
C LEU A 434 -15.79 18.41 0.06
N THR A 435 -14.71 18.72 0.74
CA THR A 435 -13.66 19.61 0.22
C THR A 435 -12.25 19.03 0.29
N SER A 436 -12.08 17.86 0.88
CA SER A 436 -10.77 17.24 1.05
C SER A 436 -10.90 15.72 1.07
N GLY A 437 -10.16 15.04 0.25
CA GLY A 437 -9.92 13.62 0.21
C GLY A 437 -11.12 12.72 0.39
N ASP A 438 -11.01 11.80 1.33
CA ASP A 438 -12.12 11.02 1.86
C ASP A 438 -13.07 11.84 2.73
N ALA A 439 -13.12 13.03 2.50
CA ALA A 439 -13.65 14.25 3.12
C ALA A 439 -14.71 14.06 4.19
N TRP A 440 -15.50 13.02 4.10
CA TRP A 440 -16.60 12.73 5.02
C TRP A 440 -16.16 12.10 6.35
N ASN A 441 -14.87 11.80 6.53
CA ASN A 441 -14.35 11.20 7.76
C ASN A 441 -13.05 11.84 8.28
N ASP A 442 -12.61 12.96 7.71
CA ASP A 442 -11.33 13.61 8.00
C ASP A 442 -10.10 12.72 7.70
N GLU A 443 -10.21 11.76 6.82
CA GLU A 443 -9.13 10.83 6.46
C GLU A 443 -8.24 11.36 5.33
N ASP A 444 -7.83 12.59 5.39
CA ASP A 444 -6.86 13.14 4.46
C ASP A 444 -5.48 12.50 4.69
N MET A 445 -5.21 11.39 4.02
CA MET A 445 -3.95 10.64 4.08
C MET A 445 -3.14 10.75 2.78
N SER A 446 -3.43 11.70 1.92
CA SER A 446 -2.80 11.82 0.60
C SER A 446 -1.31 12.08 0.67
N ALA A 447 -0.52 11.27 -0.03
CA ALA A 447 0.93 11.44 -0.14
C ALA A 447 1.31 12.72 -0.90
N VAL A 448 0.44 13.18 -1.82
CA VAL A 448 0.67 14.35 -2.66
C VAL A 448 -0.52 15.30 -2.70
N ASN A 449 -0.26 16.54 -3.07
CA ASN A 449 -1.26 17.45 -3.62
C ASN A 449 -1.05 17.57 -5.13
N MET A 450 -2.14 17.53 -5.88
CA MET A 450 -2.14 17.85 -7.30
C MET A 450 -3.01 19.09 -7.54
N THR A 451 -2.44 20.09 -8.21
CA THR A 451 -3.17 21.31 -8.61
C THR A 451 -3.94 21.09 -9.91
N ASP A 452 -4.89 21.95 -10.22
CA ASP A 452 -5.62 21.94 -11.50
C ASP A 452 -4.69 22.06 -12.72
N SER A 453 -3.55 22.70 -12.56
CA SER A 453 -2.51 22.76 -13.60
C SER A 453 -1.73 21.46 -13.76
N GLY A 454 -1.97 20.45 -12.90
CA GLY A 454 -1.26 19.17 -12.89
C GLY A 454 0.11 19.21 -12.20
N THR A 455 0.39 20.25 -11.39
CA THR A 455 1.59 20.27 -10.56
C THR A 455 1.38 19.36 -9.34
N VAL A 456 2.29 18.41 -9.16
CA VAL A 456 2.26 17.45 -8.05
C VAL A 456 3.35 17.80 -7.04
N THR A 457 3.00 17.87 -5.77
CA THR A 457 3.94 18.14 -4.66
C THR A 457 3.74 17.12 -3.55
N LEU A 458 4.86 16.62 -2.98
CA LEU A 458 4.81 15.73 -1.83
C LEU A 458 4.32 16.49 -0.58
N ARG A 459 3.52 15.83 0.22
CA ARG A 459 3.01 16.36 1.50
C ARG A 459 3.84 15.90 2.70
N GLN A 460 4.70 14.91 2.50
CA GLN A 460 5.62 14.39 3.51
C GLN A 460 7.07 14.46 3.00
N ASP A 461 8.03 14.12 3.87
CA ASP A 461 9.45 14.06 3.49
C ASP A 461 9.66 13.02 2.36
N ALA A 462 10.24 13.47 1.25
CA ALA A 462 10.50 12.61 0.09
C ALA A 462 11.28 11.34 0.44
N ARG A 463 12.15 11.39 1.46
CA ARG A 463 12.94 10.24 1.90
C ARG A 463 12.08 9.18 2.60
N LEU A 464 10.93 9.57 3.15
CA LEU A 464 9.96 8.67 3.73
C LEU A 464 9.17 7.94 2.63
N LEU A 465 8.76 8.63 1.58
CA LEU A 465 7.88 8.09 0.54
C LEU A 465 8.65 7.38 -0.58
N ASP A 466 9.72 8.01 -1.10
CA ASP A 466 10.61 7.43 -2.14
C ASP A 466 11.73 6.65 -1.45
N ARG A 467 11.53 5.35 -1.21
CA ARG A 467 12.36 4.48 -0.37
C ARG A 467 13.13 3.47 -1.20
N ILE A 468 14.31 3.05 -0.71
CA ILE A 468 14.96 1.82 -1.22
C ILE A 468 14.12 0.61 -0.77
N TYR A 469 13.88 -0.31 -1.70
CA TYR A 469 13.35 -1.63 -1.43
C TYR A 469 13.81 -2.62 -2.51
N PRO A 470 13.85 -3.94 -2.22
CA PRO A 470 14.20 -4.97 -3.20
C PRO A 470 13.04 -5.18 -4.18
N SER A 471 13.00 -4.41 -5.26
CA SER A 471 11.89 -4.46 -6.24
C SER A 471 11.83 -5.81 -6.95
N ALA A 472 12.98 -6.43 -7.24
CA ALA A 472 13.07 -7.80 -7.71
C ALA A 472 14.36 -8.45 -7.21
N THR A 473 14.30 -9.68 -6.70
CA THR A 473 15.47 -10.41 -6.21
C THR A 473 15.68 -11.68 -6.99
N SER A 474 16.87 -11.86 -7.57
CA SER A 474 17.30 -13.10 -8.24
C SER A 474 17.44 -14.23 -7.21
N GLY A 475 16.30 -14.77 -6.76
CA GLY A 475 16.23 -15.77 -5.70
C GLY A 475 15.34 -15.34 -4.54
N ALA A 476 15.80 -15.47 -3.31
CA ALA A 476 15.03 -15.19 -2.11
C ALA A 476 15.73 -14.18 -1.20
N THR A 477 15.08 -13.08 -0.90
CA THR A 477 15.51 -12.11 0.13
C THR A 477 15.41 -12.77 1.50
N LEU A 478 16.53 -12.80 2.23
CA LEU A 478 16.61 -13.37 3.58
C LEU A 478 16.55 -12.29 4.65
N ALA A 479 17.11 -11.11 4.37
CA ALA A 479 17.08 -9.97 5.26
C ALA A 479 17.19 -8.66 4.47
N PHE A 480 16.44 -7.66 4.92
CA PHE A 480 16.49 -6.33 4.36
C PHE A 480 16.27 -5.28 5.45
N THR A 481 16.95 -4.15 5.32
CA THR A 481 16.69 -2.95 6.12
C THR A 481 17.00 -1.71 5.32
N TYR A 482 16.28 -0.63 5.58
CA TYR A 482 16.53 0.69 5.03
C TYR A 482 16.41 1.77 6.10
N GLU A 483 17.45 2.57 6.25
CA GLU A 483 17.45 3.78 7.08
C GLU A 483 17.33 5.01 6.17
N ASP A 484 16.15 5.61 6.16
CA ASP A 484 15.78 6.70 5.25
C ASP A 484 16.26 8.09 5.68
N ARG A 485 16.60 8.28 6.95
CA ARG A 485 16.99 9.58 7.52
C ARG A 485 15.93 10.67 7.30
N SER A 486 14.67 10.28 7.11
CA SER A 486 13.58 11.24 7.00
C SER A 486 13.41 12.02 8.30
N ARG A 487 12.86 13.22 8.19
CA ARG A 487 12.49 14.03 9.36
C ARG A 487 11.12 13.56 9.86
N ASP A 488 11.01 13.45 11.18
CA ASP A 488 9.85 12.98 11.89
C ASP A 488 9.28 14.03 12.86
N GLY A 489 9.45 15.31 12.54
CA GLY A 489 9.05 16.42 13.41
C GLY A 489 10.12 16.78 14.43
N SER A 490 9.94 16.42 15.70
CA SER A 490 10.84 16.83 16.79
C SER A 490 11.97 15.83 17.06
N THR A 491 11.86 14.59 16.57
CA THR A 491 12.81 13.52 16.81
C THR A 491 13.22 12.87 15.50
N THR A 492 14.35 12.21 15.47
CA THR A 492 14.79 11.39 14.32
C THR A 492 14.63 9.93 14.70
N LEU A 493 13.73 9.22 14.02
CA LEU A 493 13.69 7.78 14.11
C LEU A 493 14.89 7.21 13.36
N THR A 494 15.69 6.40 14.05
CA THR A 494 16.75 5.59 13.46
C THR A 494 16.42 4.15 13.73
N TRP A 495 16.35 3.35 12.68
CA TRP A 495 15.94 1.98 12.93
C TRP A 495 17.11 1.05 13.22
N ASN A 496 18.06 0.96 12.30
CA ASN A 496 19.15 0.01 12.40
C ASN A 496 20.51 0.75 12.33
N PRO A 497 20.99 1.32 13.43
CA PRO A 497 22.29 1.95 13.45
C PRO A 497 23.38 0.94 13.11
N VAL A 498 24.33 1.32 12.24
CA VAL A 498 25.46 0.46 11.91
C VAL A 498 26.26 0.16 13.18
N PRO A 499 26.54 -1.13 13.50
CA PRO A 499 27.28 -1.49 14.69
C PRO A 499 28.71 -0.95 14.69
N SER A 500 29.22 -0.58 15.86
CA SER A 500 30.63 -0.16 16.03
C SER A 500 31.64 -1.26 15.67
N SER A 501 31.22 -2.52 15.61
CA SER A 501 32.02 -3.64 15.12
C SER A 501 32.25 -3.65 13.60
N LEU A 502 31.58 -2.77 12.86
CA LEU A 502 31.71 -2.59 11.40
C LEU A 502 32.18 -1.15 11.10
N PRO A 503 33.39 -0.75 11.53
CA PRO A 503 33.82 0.65 11.48
C PRO A 503 33.96 1.22 10.06
N ASN A 504 34.37 0.40 9.06
CA ASN A 504 34.44 0.88 7.69
C ASN A 504 33.07 1.02 7.05
N VAL A 505 32.13 0.13 7.36
CA VAL A 505 30.73 0.27 6.95
C VAL A 505 30.12 1.53 7.58
N ALA A 506 30.33 1.74 8.89
CA ALA A 506 29.85 2.93 9.58
C ALA A 506 30.45 4.23 8.98
N ALA A 507 31.71 4.22 8.60
CA ALA A 507 32.37 5.36 7.95
C ALA A 507 31.78 5.67 6.55
N LEU A 508 31.42 4.64 5.78
CA LEU A 508 30.75 4.82 4.47
C LEU A 508 29.33 5.37 4.61
N VAL A 509 28.59 4.88 5.59
CA VAL A 509 27.22 5.30 5.85
C VAL A 509 27.16 6.71 6.41
N GLY A 510 28.00 7.03 7.41
CA GLY A 510 28.01 8.35 8.04
C GLY A 510 26.63 8.82 8.48
N SER A 511 26.24 10.01 8.04
CA SER A 511 24.88 10.57 8.23
C SER A 511 23.94 10.32 7.04
N GLY A 512 24.37 9.55 6.04
CA GLY A 512 23.58 9.26 4.84
C GLY A 512 22.52 8.20 5.07
N GLN A 513 21.62 8.13 4.11
CA GLN A 513 20.68 7.03 3.97
C GLN A 513 21.44 5.76 3.57
N TYR A 514 20.93 4.60 4.02
CA TYR A 514 21.54 3.33 3.62
C TYR A 514 20.52 2.19 3.64
N ALA A 515 20.75 1.20 2.79
CA ALA A 515 20.05 -0.08 2.85
C ALA A 515 21.05 -1.23 2.85
N VAL A 516 20.67 -2.34 3.48
CA VAL A 516 21.37 -3.61 3.41
C VAL A 516 20.39 -4.69 3.00
N GLN A 517 20.74 -5.45 1.96
CA GLN A 517 20.03 -6.65 1.55
C GLN A 517 20.95 -7.86 1.65
N VAL A 518 20.40 -8.98 2.13
CA VAL A 518 21.03 -10.32 2.05
C VAL A 518 20.03 -11.25 1.38
N TRP A 519 20.49 -11.97 0.36
CA TRP A 519 19.64 -12.89 -0.40
C TRP A 519 20.38 -14.16 -0.77
N ARG A 520 19.62 -15.20 -1.11
CA ARG A 520 20.17 -16.45 -1.68
C ARG A 520 19.76 -16.54 -3.12
N SER A 521 20.72 -16.62 -4.03
CA SER A 521 20.47 -16.65 -5.46
C SER A 521 19.71 -17.90 -5.90
N SER A 522 18.96 -17.77 -7.00
CA SER A 522 18.32 -18.87 -7.73
C SER A 522 19.07 -19.16 -9.03
N SER A 523 18.51 -20.04 -9.86
CA SER A 523 19.09 -20.36 -11.17
C SER A 523 18.83 -19.31 -12.26
N THR A 524 18.11 -18.23 -11.95
CA THR A 524 17.89 -17.15 -12.92
C THR A 524 19.14 -16.30 -13.08
N THR A 525 19.41 -15.85 -14.30
CA THR A 525 20.49 -14.91 -14.62
C THR A 525 20.01 -13.44 -14.65
N ALA A 526 18.72 -13.21 -14.39
CA ALA A 526 18.18 -11.87 -14.29
C ALA A 526 18.73 -11.17 -13.03
N PRO A 527 19.03 -9.87 -13.09
CA PRO A 527 19.64 -9.17 -11.97
C PRO A 527 18.69 -9.04 -10.77
N THR A 528 19.28 -9.02 -9.57
CA THR A 528 18.63 -8.46 -8.38
C THR A 528 18.53 -6.96 -8.54
N GLU A 529 17.36 -6.39 -8.28
CA GLU A 529 17.06 -4.97 -8.45
C GLU A 529 16.66 -4.33 -7.12
N LEU A 530 17.32 -3.25 -6.77
CA LEU A 530 16.89 -2.33 -5.72
C LEU A 530 16.39 -1.04 -6.34
N HIS A 531 15.16 -0.64 -6.02
CA HIS A 531 14.71 0.72 -6.32
C HIS A 531 15.60 1.72 -5.59
N LEU A 532 16.00 2.81 -6.27
CA LEU A 532 16.80 3.88 -5.69
C LEU A 532 15.98 5.18 -5.64
N PRO A 533 15.88 5.82 -4.47
CA PRO A 533 15.25 7.14 -4.34
C PRO A 533 15.93 8.23 -5.16
N ALA A 534 15.21 9.32 -5.43
CA ALA A 534 15.79 10.49 -6.09
C ALA A 534 16.98 11.10 -5.32
N SER A 535 17.05 10.87 -4.00
CA SER A 535 18.19 11.27 -3.17
C SER A 535 19.49 10.50 -3.44
N PHE A 536 19.42 9.39 -4.21
CA PHE A 536 20.58 8.59 -4.63
C PHE A 536 20.97 8.95 -6.06
N ALA A 537 21.64 10.09 -6.23
CA ALA A 537 22.27 10.40 -7.52
C ALA A 537 23.42 9.43 -7.78
N THR A 538 23.57 8.96 -9.03
CA THR A 538 24.64 8.02 -9.40
C THR A 538 26.02 8.50 -8.95
N ALA A 539 26.31 9.80 -9.12
CA ALA A 539 27.60 10.40 -8.77
C ALA A 539 27.93 10.41 -7.28
N SER A 540 26.98 10.13 -6.39
CA SER A 540 27.16 10.11 -4.93
C SER A 540 26.75 8.79 -4.28
N THR A 541 26.36 7.80 -5.07
CA THR A 541 25.95 6.48 -4.56
C THR A 541 27.16 5.58 -4.37
N THR A 542 27.27 4.99 -3.19
CA THR A 542 28.26 3.98 -2.87
C THR A 542 27.60 2.62 -2.73
N VAL A 543 28.15 1.60 -3.35
CA VAL A 543 27.69 0.21 -3.27
C VAL A 543 28.84 -0.69 -2.79
N VAL A 544 28.55 -1.56 -1.84
CA VAL A 544 29.46 -2.60 -1.35
C VAL A 544 28.73 -3.93 -1.38
N SER A 545 29.17 -4.82 -2.26
CA SER A 545 28.59 -6.17 -2.42
C SER A 545 29.71 -7.19 -2.61
N ASP A 546 29.45 -8.45 -2.32
CA ASP A 546 30.33 -9.55 -2.72
C ASP A 546 30.48 -9.62 -4.25
N LEU A 547 29.49 -9.19 -5.00
CA LEU A 547 29.48 -9.11 -6.47
C LEU A 547 30.34 -7.94 -7.01
N GLY A 548 30.68 -6.98 -6.18
CA GLY A 548 31.51 -5.84 -6.54
C GLY A 548 31.39 -4.66 -5.60
N THR A 549 32.32 -3.71 -5.72
CA THR A 549 32.27 -2.43 -5.01
C THR A 549 32.31 -1.29 -6.00
N ALA A 550 31.49 -0.26 -5.81
CA ALA A 550 31.49 0.91 -6.68
C ALA A 550 31.14 2.17 -5.88
N TYR A 551 31.88 3.25 -6.16
CA TYR A 551 31.41 4.61 -5.96
C TYR A 551 31.03 5.15 -7.33
N ALA A 552 29.85 5.80 -7.43
CA ALA A 552 29.28 6.17 -8.72
C ALA A 552 29.15 4.94 -9.67
N PRO A 553 28.25 3.98 -9.38
CA PRO A 553 28.13 2.77 -10.18
C PRO A 553 28.03 3.05 -11.67
N PRO A 554 28.62 2.22 -12.54
CA PRO A 554 28.53 2.40 -13.99
C PRO A 554 27.09 2.20 -14.46
N SER A 555 26.72 2.81 -15.59
CA SER A 555 25.42 2.61 -16.22
C SER A 555 25.25 1.14 -16.64
N TYR A 556 24.06 0.61 -16.37
CA TYR A 556 23.68 -0.72 -16.81
C TYR A 556 23.48 -0.76 -18.33
N THR A 557 23.94 -1.84 -18.93
CA THR A 557 23.63 -2.20 -20.32
C THR A 557 23.25 -3.68 -20.37
N SER A 558 22.52 -4.10 -21.37
CA SER A 558 22.13 -5.52 -21.54
C SER A 558 23.31 -6.48 -21.68
N SER A 559 24.51 -5.95 -21.98
CA SER A 559 25.79 -6.69 -22.04
C SER A 559 26.61 -6.52 -20.76
N THR A 560 26.10 -5.90 -19.70
CA THR A 560 26.82 -5.71 -18.43
C THR A 560 27.13 -7.08 -17.84
N PRO A 561 28.42 -7.40 -17.57
CA PRO A 561 28.80 -8.67 -16.97
C PRO A 561 28.34 -8.74 -15.51
N VAL A 562 28.57 -9.91 -14.89
CA VAL A 562 28.40 -10.09 -13.44
C VAL A 562 29.03 -8.91 -12.69
N GLY A 563 28.27 -8.34 -11.73
CA GLY A 563 28.72 -7.22 -10.94
C GLY A 563 27.64 -6.21 -10.59
N VAL A 564 28.03 -4.97 -10.37
CA VAL A 564 27.23 -3.85 -9.90
C VAL A 564 27.10 -2.81 -11.00
N ALA A 565 25.85 -2.44 -11.32
CA ALA A 565 25.56 -1.33 -12.23
C ALA A 565 24.32 -0.56 -11.73
N ALA A 566 24.10 0.65 -12.22
CA ALA A 566 22.92 1.43 -11.91
C ALA A 566 22.23 1.89 -13.21
N GLU A 567 20.92 1.89 -13.19
CA GLU A 567 20.10 2.55 -14.19
C GLU A 567 19.45 3.79 -13.56
N MET A 568 19.84 4.95 -14.04
CA MET A 568 19.33 6.23 -13.57
C MET A 568 18.69 6.95 -14.75
N GLY A 569 17.64 6.31 -15.31
CA GLY A 569 16.95 6.80 -16.49
C GLY A 569 16.19 8.11 -16.23
N GLY A 570 16.15 9.01 -17.21
CA GLY A 570 15.39 10.25 -17.19
C GLY A 570 13.87 10.08 -17.09
N THR A 571 13.39 8.87 -16.93
CA THR A 571 12.00 8.44 -16.93
C THR A 571 11.48 7.96 -15.58
N GLY A 572 12.21 8.22 -14.48
CA GLY A 572 11.86 7.78 -13.14
C GLY A 572 12.28 6.32 -12.82
N SER A 573 12.86 5.59 -13.76
CA SER A 573 13.44 4.27 -13.49
C SER A 573 14.82 4.47 -12.83
N ARG A 574 14.87 4.33 -11.52
CA ARG A 574 16.11 4.42 -10.73
C ARG A 574 16.33 3.09 -10.05
N ARG A 575 17.30 2.32 -10.55
CA ARG A 575 17.56 0.97 -10.07
C ARG A 575 19.05 0.73 -9.86
N LEU A 576 19.38 0.04 -8.77
CA LEU A 576 20.64 -0.65 -8.63
C LEU A 576 20.44 -2.09 -9.11
N LEU A 577 21.33 -2.55 -9.98
CA LEU A 577 21.29 -3.86 -10.61
C LEU A 577 22.53 -4.66 -10.17
N LEU A 578 22.27 -5.82 -9.59
CA LEU A 578 23.28 -6.74 -9.06
C LEU A 578 23.14 -8.06 -9.81
N THR A 579 24.07 -8.32 -10.71
CA THR A 579 24.05 -9.50 -11.60
C THR A 579 25.04 -10.54 -11.09
N ASP A 580 24.56 -11.76 -10.88
CA ASP A 580 25.38 -12.93 -10.56
C ASP A 580 25.17 -14.04 -11.62
N SER A 581 26.02 -15.06 -11.57
CA SER A 581 25.93 -16.26 -12.42
C SER A 581 25.70 -17.53 -11.62
N ASP A 582 25.62 -17.42 -10.29
CA ASP A 582 25.64 -18.56 -9.39
C ASP A 582 24.24 -18.85 -8.84
N SER A 583 23.95 -20.10 -8.50
CA SER A 583 22.70 -20.52 -7.91
C SER A 583 22.93 -21.08 -6.51
N GLY A 584 22.04 -20.72 -5.57
CA GLY A 584 22.12 -21.18 -4.17
C GLY A 584 23.18 -20.48 -3.34
N VAL A 585 23.85 -19.47 -3.89
CA VAL A 585 24.92 -18.71 -3.21
C VAL A 585 24.29 -17.59 -2.37
N LEU A 586 24.92 -17.31 -1.26
CA LEU A 586 24.54 -16.22 -0.37
C LEU A 586 25.23 -14.94 -0.82
N HIS A 587 24.44 -13.92 -1.14
CA HIS A 587 24.90 -12.60 -1.57
C HIS A 587 24.46 -11.51 -0.57
N PHE A 588 25.17 -10.38 -0.62
CA PHE A 588 24.80 -9.18 0.13
C PHE A 588 25.08 -7.92 -0.68
N ALA A 589 24.36 -6.86 -0.35
CA ALA A 589 24.64 -5.52 -0.82
C ALA A 589 24.33 -4.49 0.27
N LEU A 590 25.25 -3.56 0.45
CA LEU A 590 25.02 -2.27 1.10
C LEU A 590 24.98 -1.20 0.02
N VAL A 591 23.98 -0.33 0.08
CA VAL A 591 23.92 0.88 -0.73
C VAL A 591 23.74 2.10 0.17
N THR A 592 24.51 3.17 -0.06
CA THR A 592 24.45 4.40 0.76
C THR A 592 24.82 5.63 -0.07
N ASN A 593 24.34 6.79 0.36
CA ASN A 593 24.72 8.10 -0.17
C ASN A 593 25.51 8.94 0.86
N GLY A 594 26.04 8.30 1.91
CA GLY A 594 26.71 8.98 3.02
C GLY A 594 28.16 9.37 2.77
N ALA A 595 28.87 8.62 1.92
CA ALA A 595 30.29 8.86 1.68
C ALA A 595 30.54 9.75 0.45
N THR A 596 31.58 10.55 0.52
CA THR A 596 32.07 11.34 -0.62
C THR A 596 33.37 10.74 -1.13
N SER A 597 33.36 10.20 -2.35
CA SER A 597 34.52 9.62 -3.03
C SER A 597 35.37 8.69 -2.14
N PRO A 598 34.82 7.62 -1.55
CA PRO A 598 35.57 6.70 -0.71
C PRO A 598 36.69 6.03 -1.53
N SER A 599 37.87 5.82 -0.91
CA SER A 599 38.97 5.11 -1.56
C SER A 599 38.64 3.62 -1.75
N SER A 600 39.27 2.99 -2.73
CA SER A 600 39.16 1.53 -2.93
C SER A 600 39.56 0.73 -1.68
N THR A 601 40.49 1.24 -0.89
CA THR A 601 40.90 0.63 0.38
C THR A 601 39.76 0.58 1.38
N VAL A 602 39.00 1.68 1.54
CA VAL A 602 37.83 1.74 2.44
C VAL A 602 36.71 0.85 1.91
N LEU A 603 36.45 0.87 0.60
CA LEU A 603 35.40 0.01 -0.01
C LEU A 603 35.71 -1.48 0.20
N ASN A 604 36.99 -1.90 -0.03
CA ASN A 604 37.39 -3.29 0.17
C ASN A 604 37.40 -3.71 1.65
N ALA A 605 37.74 -2.79 2.56
CA ALA A 605 37.64 -3.05 4.00
C ALA A 605 36.17 -3.24 4.44
N ALA A 606 35.26 -2.37 3.99
CA ALA A 606 33.84 -2.51 4.26
C ALA A 606 33.26 -3.79 3.65
N LYS A 607 33.67 -4.18 2.46
CA LYS A 607 33.29 -5.46 1.84
C LYS A 607 33.70 -6.65 2.71
N ALA A 608 34.95 -6.64 3.21
CA ALA A 608 35.46 -7.70 4.08
C ALA A 608 34.68 -7.76 5.41
N GLU A 609 34.35 -6.61 6.01
CA GLU A 609 33.51 -6.53 7.22
C GLU A 609 32.11 -7.11 6.99
N LEU A 610 31.44 -6.72 5.90
CA LEU A 610 30.11 -7.23 5.57
C LEU A 610 30.15 -8.73 5.25
N ALA A 611 31.14 -9.20 4.49
CA ALA A 611 31.30 -10.63 4.19
C ALA A 611 31.46 -11.45 5.47
N ALA A 612 32.30 -10.99 6.40
CA ALA A 612 32.49 -11.65 7.69
C ALA A 612 31.20 -11.63 8.55
N TRP A 613 30.49 -10.50 8.54
CA TRP A 613 29.21 -10.39 9.25
C TRP A 613 28.15 -11.32 8.65
N VAL A 614 28.00 -11.38 7.32
CA VAL A 614 27.05 -12.28 6.64
C VAL A 614 27.41 -13.73 6.95
N ALA A 615 28.66 -14.14 6.82
CA ALA A 615 29.11 -15.50 7.13
C ALA A 615 28.86 -15.92 8.60
N ALA A 616 28.84 -14.94 9.52
CA ALA A 616 28.56 -15.20 10.94
C ALA A 616 27.06 -15.25 11.26
N LYS A 617 26.18 -14.71 10.41
CA LYS A 617 24.74 -14.51 10.67
C LYS A 617 23.80 -15.37 9.83
N PHE A 618 24.25 -15.91 8.70
CA PHE A 618 23.51 -16.73 7.74
C PHE A 618 24.19 -18.05 7.45
#